data_c815c4a28908759fdce111a55712c2dc
#
_entry.id   c815c4a28908759fdce111a55712c2dc
#
_cell.length_a   1.000
_cell.length_b   1.000
_cell.length_c   1.000
_cell.angle_alpha   90.00
_cell.angle_beta   90.00
_cell.angle_gamma   90.00
#
_symmetry.space_group_name_H-M   'P 1'
#
loop_
_entity.id
_entity.type
_entity.pdbx_description
1 polymer ?
#
loop_
_entity_poly.entity_id
_entity_poly.type
_entity_poly.pdbx_seq_one_letter_code
_entity_poly.pdbx_strand_id
1 'polypeptide(L)'
;MNGFWRNSLVALTGLLLSATALAEQAPTSVKIAIVAFTQGGKPVFGGIAGRVIEDGWLEQQLSQRGVKLEWIALPHAGAGPQINEGFSNNSIDFAVRGDLPSVIAGAGGVPGKLIVPGGSGNNIYLVVPASSSANSIEDLKGKRLALHRGRPWEFAFSNFLASKGLTLDDFKIANLNPQVGAAAVSAGKVDAAVLLSEAYALEDKGVGKIIWSTKQGANDWRLISDLWGTDSFVQQHPDITQLLATAWIKAAWWISQEQNKDAYYQLSSRAGTAESVLRRDDQNDPVAWKDRWAPKSDQQLKAHYQALTAYALANHLIRDNYDISPSLATGFTNQALIDLKLTDYWPALRGQVSNNP
;
A
#
# COMPACT_ATOMS: atom_id res chain seq x y z
N MET A 1 11.42 47.72 80.92
CA MET A 1 10.68 48.59 80.02
C MET A 1 10.57 47.93 78.69
N ASN A 2 9.50 47.43 78.36
CA ASN A 2 8.69 46.94 77.32
C ASN A 2 9.26 46.98 75.85
N GLY A 3 9.48 45.84 75.24
CA GLY A 3 9.71 45.66 73.81
C GLY A 3 8.87 44.51 73.27
N PHE A 4 7.84 44.88 72.51
CA PHE A 4 6.87 43.96 71.89
C PHE A 4 7.50 43.13 70.74
N TRP A 5 7.41 41.82 70.81
CA TRP A 5 7.65 40.93 69.71
C TRP A 5 6.37 40.70 68.91
N ARG A 6 6.35 41.12 67.64
CA ARG A 6 5.26 40.79 66.71
C ARG A 6 5.71 39.62 65.83
N ASN A 7 5.09 38.47 66.04
CA ASN A 7 5.22 37.30 65.17
C ASN A 7 4.46 37.55 63.88
N SER A 8 5.17 37.57 62.74
CA SER A 8 4.57 37.53 61.41
C SER A 8 4.51 36.12 60.98
N LEU A 9 3.31 35.52 60.96
CA LEU A 9 3.02 34.27 60.31
C LEU A 9 2.97 34.52 58.77
N VAL A 10 3.93 34.01 58.02
CA VAL A 10 3.86 33.97 56.57
C VAL A 10 3.14 32.67 56.20
N ALA A 11 1.90 32.79 55.73
CA ALA A 11 1.13 31.69 55.17
C ALA A 11 1.65 31.40 53.74
N LEU A 12 2.37 30.28 53.57
CA LEU A 12 2.81 29.78 52.29
C LEU A 12 1.64 29.03 51.65
N THR A 13 0.83 29.71 50.82
CA THR A 13 -0.20 29.09 50.00
C THR A 13 0.48 28.43 48.79
N GLY A 14 0.76 27.13 48.90
CA GLY A 14 1.21 26.32 47.77
C GLY A 14 0.08 26.17 46.75
N LEU A 15 0.18 26.86 45.62
CA LEU A 15 -0.61 26.53 44.42
C LEU A 15 -0.14 25.19 43.89
N LEU A 16 -0.88 24.13 44.19
CA LEU A 16 -0.84 22.87 43.47
C LEU A 16 -1.46 23.10 42.06
N LEU A 17 -0.64 23.44 41.08
CA LEU A 17 -1.00 23.33 39.66
C LEU A 17 -1.15 21.83 39.36
N SER A 18 -2.36 21.31 39.50
CA SER A 18 -2.74 20.02 38.94
C SER A 18 -2.70 20.17 37.43
N ALA A 19 -1.59 19.76 36.80
CA ALA A 19 -1.55 19.51 35.39
C ALA A 19 -2.51 18.34 35.16
N THR A 20 -3.78 18.62 34.88
CA THR A 20 -4.67 17.67 34.23
C THR A 20 -4.07 17.43 32.83
N ALA A 21 -3.26 16.39 32.69
CA ALA A 21 -3.02 15.82 31.39
C ALA A 21 -4.42 15.53 30.81
N LEU A 22 -4.82 16.34 29.83
CA LEU A 22 -5.97 15.99 28.99
C LEU A 22 -5.62 14.64 28.40
N ALA A 23 -6.14 13.58 29.01
CA ALA A 23 -6.11 12.27 28.39
C ALA A 23 -6.80 12.46 27.03
N GLU A 24 -6.04 12.38 25.96
CA GLU A 24 -6.56 12.50 24.60
C GLU A 24 -7.68 11.49 24.47
N GLN A 25 -8.88 11.96 24.16
CA GLN A 25 -10.07 11.12 24.17
C GLN A 25 -9.95 10.14 23.01
N ALA A 26 -10.01 8.83 23.30
CA ALA A 26 -9.96 7.82 22.26
C ALA A 26 -11.01 8.13 21.16
N PRO A 27 -10.70 7.90 19.88
CA PRO A 27 -11.65 8.13 18.81
C PRO A 27 -12.86 7.21 18.99
N THR A 28 -14.03 7.64 18.57
CA THR A 28 -15.25 6.80 18.63
C THR A 28 -15.23 5.67 17.60
N SER A 29 -14.53 5.90 16.49
CA SER A 29 -14.35 4.90 15.42
C SER A 29 -13.02 5.07 14.71
N VAL A 30 -12.58 3.98 14.04
CA VAL A 30 -11.48 3.97 13.09
C VAL A 30 -12.02 3.49 11.76
N LYS A 31 -11.79 4.27 10.70
CA LYS A 31 -12.30 4.03 9.36
C LYS A 31 -11.17 3.67 8.41
N ILE A 32 -11.20 2.44 7.89
CA ILE A 32 -10.16 1.90 7.01
C ILE A 32 -10.74 1.65 5.63
N ALA A 33 -10.24 2.38 4.62
CA ALA A 33 -10.67 2.23 3.24
C ALA A 33 -9.81 1.22 2.48
N ILE A 34 -10.45 0.22 1.90
CA ILE A 34 -9.81 -0.85 1.13
C ILE A 34 -10.59 -1.07 -0.17
N VAL A 35 -9.86 -1.30 -1.25
CA VAL A 35 -10.48 -1.79 -2.49
C VAL A 35 -11.10 -3.15 -2.21
N ALA A 36 -12.39 -3.29 -2.51
CA ALA A 36 -13.16 -4.50 -2.25
C ALA A 36 -13.97 -4.92 -3.49
N PHE A 37 -14.30 -6.19 -3.52
CA PHE A 37 -15.24 -6.76 -4.47
C PHE A 37 -16.60 -6.92 -3.80
N THR A 38 -17.65 -7.07 -4.60
CA THR A 38 -18.99 -7.32 -4.08
C THR A 38 -19.44 -8.73 -4.44
N GLN A 39 -19.77 -9.51 -3.43
CA GLN A 39 -20.34 -10.84 -3.60
C GLN A 39 -21.65 -10.95 -2.81
N GLY A 40 -22.75 -11.30 -3.48
CA GLY A 40 -24.05 -11.37 -2.83
C GLY A 40 -24.50 -10.04 -2.20
N GLY A 41 -24.12 -8.89 -2.77
CA GLY A 41 -24.43 -7.55 -2.25
C GLY A 41 -23.59 -7.11 -1.04
N LYS A 42 -22.60 -7.91 -0.62
CA LYS A 42 -21.71 -7.59 0.50
C LYS A 42 -20.28 -7.38 0.01
N PRO A 43 -19.52 -6.45 0.62
CA PRO A 43 -18.12 -6.28 0.31
C PRO A 43 -17.30 -7.49 0.79
N VAL A 44 -16.34 -7.92 -0.04
CA VAL A 44 -15.38 -8.97 0.27
C VAL A 44 -13.98 -8.41 0.09
N PHE A 45 -13.16 -8.62 1.09
CA PHE A 45 -11.78 -8.12 1.14
C PHE A 45 -10.80 -9.29 1.00
N GLY A 46 -9.79 -9.10 0.17
CA GLY A 46 -8.70 -10.07 0.01
C GLY A 46 -7.39 -9.57 0.60
N GLY A 47 -6.31 -10.30 0.34
CA GLY A 47 -4.96 -9.92 0.73
C GLY A 47 -4.77 -9.78 2.24
N ILE A 48 -3.86 -8.87 2.64
CA ILE A 48 -3.56 -8.60 4.05
C ILE A 48 -4.81 -8.12 4.80
N ALA A 49 -5.59 -7.21 4.23
CA ALA A 49 -6.80 -6.69 4.87
C ALA A 49 -7.83 -7.79 5.13
N GLY A 50 -8.05 -8.69 4.16
CA GLY A 50 -8.92 -9.86 4.35
C GLY A 50 -8.45 -10.74 5.50
N ARG A 51 -7.13 -10.94 5.65
CA ARG A 51 -6.56 -11.72 6.76
C ARG A 51 -6.70 -11.00 8.12
N VAL A 52 -6.54 -9.67 8.16
CA VAL A 52 -6.79 -8.87 9.38
C VAL A 52 -8.25 -9.01 9.83
N ILE A 53 -9.20 -8.94 8.89
CA ILE A 53 -10.63 -9.11 9.18
C ILE A 53 -10.93 -10.51 9.69
N GLU A 54 -10.42 -11.56 9.02
CA GLU A 54 -10.65 -12.95 9.39
C GLU A 54 -10.03 -13.30 10.76
N ASP A 55 -8.88 -12.71 11.10
CA ASP A 55 -8.22 -12.89 12.39
C ASP A 55 -9.03 -12.29 13.56
N GLY A 56 -9.76 -11.20 13.35
CA GLY A 56 -10.60 -10.54 14.33
C GLY A 56 -9.86 -9.85 15.49
N TRP A 57 -8.53 -9.99 15.57
CA TRP A 57 -7.74 -9.45 16.69
C TRP A 57 -7.83 -7.93 16.77
N LEU A 58 -7.73 -7.22 15.64
CA LEU A 58 -7.80 -5.76 15.59
C LEU A 58 -9.16 -5.26 16.12
N GLU A 59 -10.25 -5.84 15.65
CA GLU A 59 -11.61 -5.50 16.09
C GLU A 59 -11.77 -5.70 17.60
N GLN A 60 -11.27 -6.83 18.12
CA GLN A 60 -11.27 -7.11 19.55
C GLN A 60 -10.49 -6.06 20.35
N GLN A 61 -9.27 -5.70 19.91
CA GLN A 61 -8.44 -4.71 20.60
C GLN A 61 -9.07 -3.32 20.63
N LEU A 62 -9.70 -2.92 19.52
CA LEU A 62 -10.40 -1.65 19.42
C LEU A 62 -11.68 -1.64 20.27
N SER A 63 -12.47 -2.70 20.21
CA SER A 63 -13.70 -2.83 21.00
C SER A 63 -13.45 -2.76 22.51
N GLN A 64 -12.36 -3.35 23.01
CA GLN A 64 -11.93 -3.23 24.41
C GLN A 64 -11.61 -1.79 24.85
N ARG A 65 -11.34 -0.92 23.89
CA ARG A 65 -11.08 0.53 24.10
C ARG A 65 -12.31 1.38 23.81
N GLY A 66 -13.47 0.77 23.52
CA GLY A 66 -14.70 1.47 23.12
C GLY A 66 -14.64 2.10 21.74
N VAL A 67 -13.68 1.66 20.89
CA VAL A 67 -13.48 2.18 19.53
C VAL A 67 -14.12 1.22 18.52
N LYS A 68 -14.98 1.74 17.65
CA LYS A 68 -15.61 0.98 16.57
C LYS A 68 -14.67 0.87 15.37
N LEU A 69 -14.51 -0.33 14.82
CA LEU A 69 -13.80 -0.53 13.55
C LEU A 69 -14.78 -0.49 12.37
N GLU A 70 -14.48 0.34 11.37
CA GLU A 70 -15.30 0.50 10.17
C GLU A 70 -14.45 0.25 8.92
N TRP A 71 -14.84 -0.77 8.15
CA TRP A 71 -14.24 -1.07 6.85
C TRP A 71 -15.02 -0.37 5.74
N ILE A 72 -14.36 0.54 5.02
CA ILE A 72 -14.94 1.25 3.88
C ILE A 72 -14.52 0.53 2.61
N ALA A 73 -15.49 -0.13 1.97
CA ALA A 73 -15.29 -0.83 0.71
C ALA A 73 -15.28 0.17 -0.46
N LEU A 74 -14.19 0.23 -1.19
CA LEU A 74 -14.04 1.09 -2.36
C LEU A 74 -14.08 0.27 -3.64
N PRO A 75 -14.73 0.77 -4.70
CA PRO A 75 -14.70 0.13 -6.01
C PRO A 75 -13.31 0.22 -6.63
N HIS A 76 -12.91 -0.79 -7.40
CA HIS A 76 -11.61 -0.82 -8.08
C HIS A 76 -11.39 0.42 -8.99
N ALA A 77 -12.44 0.79 -9.73
CA ALA A 77 -12.47 2.03 -10.51
C ALA A 77 -12.83 3.21 -9.59
N GLY A 78 -11.94 4.20 -9.47
CA GLY A 78 -12.21 5.41 -8.71
C GLY A 78 -11.81 5.39 -7.23
N ALA A 79 -11.21 4.32 -6.70
CA ALA A 79 -10.75 4.26 -5.32
C ALA A 79 -9.78 5.41 -4.96
N GLY A 80 -8.82 5.73 -5.83
CA GLY A 80 -7.84 6.79 -5.57
C GLY A 80 -8.46 8.15 -5.25
N PRO A 81 -9.32 8.73 -6.11
CA PRO A 81 -10.05 9.97 -5.81
C PRO A 81 -10.84 9.91 -4.51
N GLN A 82 -11.55 8.80 -4.24
CA GLN A 82 -12.33 8.65 -3.01
C GLN A 82 -11.45 8.61 -1.76
N ILE A 83 -10.28 7.96 -1.82
CA ILE A 83 -9.30 7.99 -0.71
C ILE A 83 -8.78 9.42 -0.50
N ASN A 84 -8.41 10.12 -1.57
CA ASN A 84 -7.89 11.49 -1.46
C ASN A 84 -8.94 12.43 -0.85
N GLU A 85 -10.19 12.35 -1.28
CA GLU A 85 -11.30 13.08 -0.70
C GLU A 85 -11.50 12.73 0.78
N GLY A 86 -11.51 11.43 1.10
CA GLY A 86 -11.68 10.94 2.47
C GLY A 86 -10.55 11.36 3.40
N PHE A 87 -9.31 11.42 2.92
CA PHE A 87 -8.17 11.94 3.68
C PHE A 87 -8.27 13.46 3.87
N SER A 88 -8.71 14.21 2.86
CA SER A 88 -8.84 15.66 2.92
C SER A 88 -9.94 16.12 3.89
N ASN A 89 -11.04 15.37 4.00
CA ASN A 89 -12.20 15.70 4.83
C ASN A 89 -12.30 14.87 6.12
N ASN A 90 -11.29 14.03 6.42
CA ASN A 90 -11.23 13.13 7.59
C ASN A 90 -12.41 12.13 7.67
N SER A 91 -13.00 11.76 6.52
CA SER A 91 -14.01 10.68 6.49
C SER A 91 -13.39 9.29 6.36
N ILE A 92 -12.08 9.20 6.12
CA ILE A 92 -11.24 8.00 6.09
C ILE A 92 -10.02 8.30 6.96
N ASP A 93 -9.69 7.42 7.89
CA ASP A 93 -8.51 7.55 8.76
C ASP A 93 -7.31 6.81 8.19
N PHE A 94 -7.53 5.62 7.62
CA PHE A 94 -6.51 4.79 7.00
C PHE A 94 -6.97 4.24 5.65
N ALA A 95 -6.00 4.02 4.76
CA ALA A 95 -6.26 3.36 3.48
C ALA A 95 -5.04 2.57 2.99
N VAL A 96 -5.29 1.50 2.23
CA VAL A 96 -4.24 0.91 1.39
C VAL A 96 -4.14 1.73 0.10
N ARG A 97 -2.98 2.35 -0.09
CA ARG A 97 -2.70 3.24 -1.24
C ARG A 97 -1.52 2.72 -2.03
N GLY A 98 -1.59 2.88 -3.34
CA GLY A 98 -0.45 2.62 -4.20
C GLY A 98 0.67 3.66 -3.96
N ASP A 99 1.89 3.25 -4.19
CA ASP A 99 3.10 4.06 -3.98
C ASP A 99 3.12 5.35 -4.82
N LEU A 100 3.08 5.26 -6.15
CA LEU A 100 3.05 6.43 -7.05
C LEU A 100 1.83 7.34 -6.81
N PRO A 101 0.59 6.82 -6.68
CA PRO A 101 -0.54 7.64 -6.27
C PRO A 101 -0.36 8.39 -4.96
N SER A 102 0.38 7.83 -3.99
CA SER A 102 0.65 8.48 -2.71
C SER A 102 1.58 9.69 -2.85
N VAL A 103 2.62 9.57 -3.71
CA VAL A 103 3.48 10.71 -4.05
C VAL A 103 2.68 11.81 -4.75
N ILE A 104 1.86 11.45 -5.75
CA ILE A 104 1.04 12.42 -6.50
C ILE A 104 0.05 13.13 -5.56
N ALA A 105 -0.60 12.39 -4.68
CA ALA A 105 -1.57 12.96 -3.73
C ALA A 105 -0.88 13.86 -2.70
N GLY A 106 0.26 13.45 -2.15
CA GLY A 106 1.03 14.26 -1.20
C GLY A 106 1.50 15.57 -1.81
N ALA A 107 2.07 15.53 -3.01
CA ALA A 107 2.47 16.71 -3.77
C ALA A 107 1.27 17.60 -4.15
N GLY A 108 0.08 17.01 -4.29
CA GLY A 108 -1.19 17.70 -4.56
C GLY A 108 -1.87 18.26 -3.31
N GLY A 109 -1.24 18.21 -2.12
CA GLY A 109 -1.79 18.77 -0.88
C GLY A 109 -2.67 17.79 -0.07
N VAL A 110 -2.61 16.49 -0.38
CA VAL A 110 -3.28 15.42 0.39
C VAL A 110 -2.20 14.49 0.98
N PRO A 111 -1.40 14.96 1.93
CA PRO A 111 -0.35 14.15 2.56
C PRO A 111 -0.97 13.04 3.41
N GLY A 112 -0.10 12.17 3.91
CA GLY A 112 -0.44 11.12 4.87
C GLY A 112 0.83 10.51 5.42
N LYS A 113 0.69 9.61 6.36
CA LYS A 113 1.78 8.84 6.97
C LYS A 113 1.74 7.41 6.47
N LEU A 114 2.84 6.93 5.91
CA LEU A 114 3.04 5.53 5.60
C LEU A 114 3.31 4.78 6.90
N ILE A 115 2.42 3.89 7.29
CA ILE A 115 2.45 3.19 8.58
C ILE A 115 3.07 1.80 8.42
N VAL A 116 2.65 1.06 7.40
CA VAL A 116 3.19 -0.28 7.09
C VAL A 116 3.54 -0.36 5.62
N PRO A 117 4.82 -0.52 5.29
CA PRO A 117 5.24 -0.80 3.92
C PRO A 117 4.67 -2.11 3.42
N GLY A 118 4.22 -2.14 2.18
CA GLY A 118 3.88 -3.37 1.48
C GLY A 118 5.11 -4.26 1.28
N GLY A 119 4.87 -5.52 0.99
CA GLY A 119 5.91 -6.47 0.64
C GLY A 119 6.51 -6.21 -0.75
N SER A 120 6.88 -7.28 -1.46
CA SER A 120 7.44 -7.15 -2.82
C SER A 120 6.42 -6.74 -3.89
N GLY A 121 5.14 -6.64 -3.54
CA GLY A 121 4.06 -6.24 -4.44
C GLY A 121 3.54 -7.34 -5.37
N ASN A 122 2.63 -6.95 -6.27
CA ASN A 122 1.99 -7.83 -7.23
C ASN A 122 2.63 -7.72 -8.62
N ASN A 123 2.50 -8.77 -9.41
CA ASN A 123 3.01 -8.79 -10.78
C ASN A 123 2.16 -7.93 -11.72
N ILE A 124 2.82 -7.42 -12.76
CA ILE A 124 2.19 -6.80 -13.92
C ILE A 124 2.63 -7.52 -15.18
N TYR A 125 1.82 -7.44 -16.21
CA TYR A 125 1.95 -8.21 -17.45
C TYR A 125 1.81 -7.31 -18.66
N LEU A 126 2.68 -7.49 -19.66
CA LEU A 126 2.52 -6.89 -20.99
C LEU A 126 1.87 -7.92 -21.91
N VAL A 127 0.68 -7.59 -22.39
CA VAL A 127 -0.16 -8.47 -23.19
C VAL A 127 -0.37 -7.87 -24.56
N VAL A 128 -0.26 -8.71 -25.60
CA VAL A 128 -0.59 -8.37 -27.00
C VAL A 128 -1.74 -9.26 -27.48
N PRO A 129 -2.48 -8.88 -28.54
CA PRO A 129 -3.44 -9.79 -29.19
C PRO A 129 -2.79 -11.12 -29.55
N ALA A 130 -3.50 -12.23 -29.45
CA ALA A 130 -2.97 -13.56 -29.78
C ALA A 130 -2.47 -13.66 -31.24
N SER A 131 -3.05 -12.89 -32.15
CA SER A 131 -2.64 -12.79 -33.57
C SER A 131 -1.42 -11.90 -33.81
N SER A 132 -0.91 -11.21 -32.77
CA SER A 132 0.24 -10.29 -32.88
C SER A 132 1.52 -11.06 -33.15
N SER A 133 2.35 -10.55 -34.05
CA SER A 133 3.72 -11.03 -34.28
C SER A 133 4.72 -10.50 -33.24
N ALA A 134 4.36 -9.52 -32.43
CA ALA A 134 5.22 -8.94 -31.40
C ALA A 134 5.57 -9.99 -30.33
N ASN A 135 6.85 -10.08 -29.97
CA ASN A 135 7.39 -10.96 -28.94
C ASN A 135 8.22 -10.21 -27.91
N SER A 136 8.48 -8.93 -28.14
CA SER A 136 9.24 -8.05 -27.27
C SER A 136 8.62 -6.66 -27.19
N ILE A 137 9.07 -5.84 -26.24
CA ILE A 137 8.62 -4.44 -26.12
C ILE A 137 9.13 -3.60 -27.30
N GLU A 138 10.29 -3.93 -27.83
CA GLU A 138 10.92 -3.27 -28.96
C GLU A 138 10.06 -3.36 -30.23
N ASP A 139 9.35 -4.49 -30.43
CA ASP A 139 8.41 -4.71 -31.55
C ASP A 139 7.18 -3.79 -31.47
N LEU A 140 6.92 -3.21 -30.31
CA LEU A 140 5.78 -2.34 -30.03
C LEU A 140 6.10 -0.85 -30.19
N LYS A 141 7.33 -0.46 -30.55
CA LYS A 141 7.73 0.94 -30.74
C LYS A 141 6.82 1.63 -31.76
N GLY A 142 6.29 2.81 -31.39
CA GLY A 142 5.33 3.56 -32.20
C GLY A 142 3.89 3.01 -32.22
N LYS A 143 3.63 1.89 -31.52
CA LYS A 143 2.32 1.25 -31.46
C LYS A 143 1.44 1.83 -30.36
N ARG A 144 0.15 1.48 -30.36
CA ARG A 144 -0.83 1.88 -29.33
C ARG A 144 -0.71 0.94 -28.14
N LEU A 145 -0.37 1.48 -26.99
CA LEU A 145 -0.20 0.76 -25.73
C LEU A 145 -1.18 1.28 -24.69
N ALA A 146 -2.04 0.42 -24.15
CA ALA A 146 -2.91 0.77 -23.06
C ALA A 146 -2.14 0.72 -21.74
N LEU A 147 -2.13 1.85 -21.02
CA LEU A 147 -1.51 2.01 -19.72
C LEU A 147 -2.33 3.00 -18.89
N HIS A 148 -2.76 2.61 -17.70
CA HIS A 148 -3.43 3.55 -16.79
C HIS A 148 -2.39 4.41 -16.07
N ARG A 149 -2.34 5.69 -16.43
CA ARG A 149 -1.35 6.65 -15.95
C ARG A 149 -1.55 7.03 -14.47
N GLY A 150 -0.46 7.39 -13.80
CA GLY A 150 -0.47 7.80 -12.40
C GLY A 150 -0.80 6.67 -11.42
N ARG A 151 -0.57 5.41 -11.81
CA ARG A 151 -0.84 4.22 -10.99
C ARG A 151 0.44 3.46 -10.65
N PRO A 152 0.45 2.59 -9.63
CA PRO A 152 1.67 1.89 -9.21
C PRO A 152 2.37 1.12 -10.33
N TRP A 153 1.61 0.52 -11.23
CA TRP A 153 2.16 -0.24 -12.36
C TRP A 153 2.85 0.63 -13.42
N GLU A 154 2.58 1.93 -13.47
CA GLU A 154 3.26 2.83 -14.42
C GLU A 154 4.75 2.94 -14.10
N PHE A 155 5.12 3.14 -12.85
CA PHE A 155 6.53 3.21 -12.43
C PHE A 155 7.24 1.87 -12.68
N ALA A 156 6.62 0.76 -12.31
CA ALA A 156 7.15 -0.57 -12.56
C ALA A 156 7.38 -0.82 -14.07
N PHE A 157 6.42 -0.45 -14.90
CA PHE A 157 6.55 -0.59 -16.35
C PHE A 157 7.61 0.36 -16.95
N SER A 158 7.70 1.59 -16.45
CA SER A 158 8.69 2.57 -16.91
C SER A 158 10.11 2.13 -16.57
N ASN A 159 10.35 1.49 -15.42
CA ASN A 159 11.64 0.90 -15.08
C ASN A 159 12.01 -0.22 -16.07
N PHE A 160 11.04 -1.04 -16.48
CA PHE A 160 11.25 -2.03 -17.53
C PHE A 160 11.62 -1.36 -18.86
N LEU A 161 10.90 -0.33 -19.29
CA LEU A 161 11.22 0.42 -20.51
C LEU A 161 12.63 0.99 -20.46
N ALA A 162 13.00 1.62 -19.35
CA ALA A 162 14.33 2.21 -19.15
C ALA A 162 15.45 1.16 -19.28
N SER A 163 15.24 -0.08 -18.78
CA SER A 163 16.20 -1.18 -18.93
C SER A 163 16.42 -1.59 -20.40
N LYS A 164 15.51 -1.21 -21.29
CA LYS A 164 15.55 -1.45 -22.73
C LYS A 164 15.95 -0.20 -23.53
N GLY A 165 16.30 0.89 -22.82
CA GLY A 165 16.61 2.17 -23.48
C GLY A 165 15.38 2.85 -24.08
N LEU A 166 14.19 2.52 -23.59
CA LEU A 166 12.90 3.05 -24.06
C LEU A 166 12.24 3.90 -22.97
N THR A 167 11.29 4.74 -23.41
CA THR A 167 10.45 5.57 -22.55
C THR A 167 8.97 5.43 -22.97
N LEU A 168 8.06 6.02 -22.22
CA LEU A 168 6.64 6.03 -22.61
C LEU A 168 6.39 6.79 -23.91
N ASP A 169 7.26 7.75 -24.28
CA ASP A 169 7.15 8.54 -25.51
C ASP A 169 7.45 7.73 -26.77
N ASP A 170 8.09 6.57 -26.64
CA ASP A 170 8.27 5.62 -27.74
C ASP A 170 6.97 4.95 -28.18
N PHE A 171 5.84 5.17 -27.45
CA PHE A 171 4.56 4.52 -27.68
C PHE A 171 3.42 5.53 -27.78
N LYS A 172 2.32 5.14 -28.42
CA LYS A 172 1.05 5.89 -28.41
C LYS A 172 0.22 5.44 -27.22
N ILE A 173 0.40 6.10 -26.06
CA ILE A 173 -0.24 5.70 -24.81
C ILE A 173 -1.74 6.00 -24.86
N ALA A 174 -2.55 4.95 -24.66
CA ALA A 174 -3.98 5.05 -24.37
C ALA A 174 -4.17 4.92 -22.84
N ASN A 175 -4.63 5.98 -22.19
CA ASN A 175 -4.86 5.97 -20.74
C ASN A 175 -6.12 5.16 -20.39
N LEU A 176 -5.98 3.86 -20.23
CA LEU A 176 -7.05 2.91 -19.94
C LEU A 176 -6.73 2.11 -18.69
N ASN A 177 -7.73 1.89 -17.83
CA ASN A 177 -7.57 0.96 -16.72
C ASN A 177 -7.40 -0.49 -17.21
N PRO A 178 -6.87 -1.43 -16.38
CA PRO A 178 -6.56 -2.78 -16.82
C PRO A 178 -7.75 -3.53 -17.43
N GLN A 179 -8.97 -3.39 -16.88
CA GLN A 179 -10.16 -4.08 -17.40
C GLN A 179 -10.53 -3.57 -18.81
N VAL A 180 -10.51 -2.24 -18.99
CA VAL A 180 -10.77 -1.62 -20.30
C VAL A 180 -9.61 -1.93 -21.26
N GLY A 181 -8.37 -1.94 -20.79
CA GLY A 181 -7.18 -2.33 -21.56
C GLY A 181 -7.28 -3.77 -22.07
N ALA A 182 -7.69 -4.70 -21.21
CA ALA A 182 -7.91 -6.11 -21.59
C ALA A 182 -9.01 -6.25 -22.67
N ALA A 183 -10.12 -5.53 -22.53
CA ALA A 183 -11.16 -5.50 -23.55
C ALA A 183 -10.66 -4.89 -24.88
N ALA A 184 -9.83 -3.84 -24.80
CA ALA A 184 -9.25 -3.17 -25.97
C ALA A 184 -8.26 -4.08 -26.73
N VAL A 185 -7.45 -4.89 -26.02
CA VAL A 185 -6.58 -5.93 -26.63
C VAL A 185 -7.44 -6.96 -27.35
N SER A 186 -8.46 -7.51 -26.67
CA SER A 186 -9.35 -8.53 -27.24
C SER A 186 -10.07 -8.02 -28.50
N ALA A 187 -10.40 -6.73 -28.55
CA ALA A 187 -11.08 -6.09 -29.69
C ALA A 187 -10.11 -5.55 -30.75
N GLY A 188 -8.79 -5.72 -30.61
CA GLY A 188 -7.78 -5.18 -31.52
C GLY A 188 -7.74 -3.65 -31.60
N LYS A 189 -8.21 -2.95 -30.56
CA LYS A 189 -8.22 -1.48 -30.48
C LYS A 189 -6.90 -0.90 -30.01
N VAL A 190 -6.08 -1.67 -29.32
CA VAL A 190 -4.70 -1.39 -28.95
C VAL A 190 -3.80 -2.55 -29.36
N ASP A 191 -2.54 -2.25 -29.55
CA ASP A 191 -1.54 -3.23 -30.00
C ASP A 191 -0.92 -3.99 -28.81
N ALA A 192 -0.98 -3.38 -27.61
CA ALA A 192 -0.59 -4.00 -26.35
C ALA A 192 -1.31 -3.34 -25.15
N ALA A 193 -1.30 -4.01 -23.99
CA ALA A 193 -1.78 -3.45 -22.73
C ALA A 193 -0.92 -3.92 -21.55
N VAL A 194 -0.69 -3.01 -20.60
CA VAL A 194 -0.16 -3.34 -19.28
C VAL A 194 -1.34 -3.71 -18.38
N LEU A 195 -1.37 -4.96 -17.94
CA LEU A 195 -2.47 -5.57 -17.20
C LEU A 195 -1.98 -6.15 -15.88
N LEU A 196 -2.91 -6.49 -15.02
CA LEU A 196 -2.72 -7.29 -13.81
C LEU A 196 -3.11 -8.75 -14.12
N SER A 197 -3.72 -9.43 -13.17
CA SER A 197 -4.13 -10.83 -13.34
C SER A 197 -5.16 -11.07 -14.46
N GLU A 198 -5.79 -10.01 -14.98
CA GLU A 198 -6.64 -10.07 -16.18
C GLU A 198 -5.90 -10.63 -17.40
N ALA A 199 -4.57 -10.52 -17.43
CA ALA A 199 -3.71 -11.08 -18.46
C ALA A 199 -3.96 -12.57 -18.66
N TYR A 200 -4.11 -13.33 -17.59
CA TYR A 200 -4.34 -14.78 -17.65
C TYR A 200 -5.69 -15.13 -18.27
N ALA A 201 -6.72 -14.32 -18.01
CA ALA A 201 -8.02 -14.55 -18.62
C ALA A 201 -8.01 -14.35 -20.15
N LEU A 202 -7.14 -13.48 -20.67
CA LEU A 202 -6.94 -13.30 -22.11
C LEU A 202 -6.20 -14.48 -22.73
N GLU A 203 -5.19 -15.02 -22.06
CA GLU A 203 -4.48 -16.23 -22.51
C GLU A 203 -5.40 -17.45 -22.51
N ASP A 204 -6.17 -17.66 -21.43
CA ASP A 204 -7.07 -18.81 -21.29
C ASP A 204 -8.16 -18.82 -22.37
N LYS A 205 -8.59 -17.62 -22.81
CA LYS A 205 -9.55 -17.46 -23.92
C LYS A 205 -8.89 -17.52 -25.30
N GLY A 206 -7.56 -17.60 -25.38
CA GLY A 206 -6.82 -17.61 -26.64
C GLY A 206 -6.91 -16.27 -27.42
N VAL A 207 -7.25 -15.15 -26.76
CA VAL A 207 -7.38 -13.82 -27.38
C VAL A 207 -6.22 -12.89 -27.09
N GLY A 208 -5.34 -13.23 -26.14
CA GLY A 208 -4.14 -12.49 -25.78
C GLY A 208 -2.95 -13.41 -25.55
N LYS A 209 -1.76 -12.83 -25.64
CA LYS A 209 -0.48 -13.49 -25.36
C LYS A 209 0.33 -12.59 -24.43
N ILE A 210 0.79 -13.12 -23.30
CA ILE A 210 1.72 -12.43 -22.40
C ILE A 210 3.12 -12.51 -23.03
N ILE A 211 3.74 -11.35 -23.27
CA ILE A 211 5.10 -11.28 -23.83
C ILE A 211 6.14 -10.81 -22.81
N TRP A 212 5.71 -10.27 -21.68
CA TRP A 212 6.58 -9.90 -20.58
C TRP A 212 5.79 -9.81 -19.25
N SER A 213 6.49 -10.01 -18.15
CA SER A 213 5.98 -9.74 -16.79
C SER A 213 7.10 -9.33 -15.85
N THR A 214 6.75 -8.73 -14.72
CA THR A 214 7.68 -8.38 -13.65
C THR A 214 8.41 -9.58 -13.04
N LYS A 215 7.96 -10.80 -13.28
CA LYS A 215 8.70 -12.03 -12.91
C LYS A 215 10.06 -12.14 -13.61
N GLN A 216 10.23 -11.45 -14.74
CA GLN A 216 11.46 -11.44 -15.55
C GLN A 216 12.35 -10.24 -15.24
N GLY A 217 11.89 -9.31 -14.39
CA GLY A 217 12.57 -8.07 -14.06
C GLY A 217 13.21 -8.07 -12.68
N ALA A 218 13.76 -6.93 -12.28
CA ALA A 218 14.21 -6.69 -10.92
C ALA A 218 13.01 -6.71 -9.95
N ASN A 219 13.25 -7.11 -8.70
CA ASN A 219 12.19 -7.23 -7.69
C ASN A 219 11.48 -5.89 -7.39
N ASP A 220 12.14 -4.77 -7.65
CA ASP A 220 11.57 -3.42 -7.47
C ASP A 220 10.58 -3.00 -8.56
N TRP A 221 10.44 -3.82 -9.61
CA TRP A 221 9.53 -3.54 -10.73
C TRP A 221 8.19 -4.25 -10.52
N ARG A 222 7.55 -4.00 -9.39
CA ARG A 222 6.25 -4.59 -9.05
C ARG A 222 5.28 -3.51 -8.62
N LEU A 223 3.98 -3.81 -8.69
CA LEU A 223 2.93 -2.99 -8.14
C LEU A 223 3.00 -3.03 -6.61
N ILE A 224 3.29 -1.91 -5.98
CA ILE A 224 3.39 -1.78 -4.52
C ILE A 224 2.21 -0.99 -3.98
N SER A 225 1.69 -1.42 -2.85
CA SER A 225 0.67 -0.72 -2.08
C SER A 225 0.97 -0.85 -0.60
N ASP A 226 0.87 0.27 0.11
CA ASP A 226 1.23 0.41 1.52
C ASP A 226 0.02 0.82 2.36
N LEU A 227 0.06 0.59 3.68
CA LEU A 227 -0.93 1.12 4.60
C LEU A 227 -0.55 2.55 4.98
N TRP A 228 -1.46 3.48 4.70
CA TRP A 228 -1.33 4.90 5.00
C TRP A 228 -2.40 5.35 5.98
N GLY A 229 -2.05 6.29 6.87
CA GLY A 229 -3.00 7.00 7.72
C GLY A 229 -2.99 8.50 7.43
N THR A 230 -4.06 9.21 7.81
CA THR A 230 -4.06 10.67 7.78
C THR A 230 -3.10 11.24 8.82
N ASP A 231 -2.46 12.37 8.52
CA ASP A 231 -1.52 13.02 9.44
C ASP A 231 -2.17 13.30 10.79
N SER A 232 -3.41 13.82 10.76
CA SER A 232 -4.17 14.17 11.97
C SER A 232 -4.44 12.95 12.85
N PHE A 233 -4.95 11.85 12.28
CA PHE A 233 -5.27 10.66 13.06
C PHE A 233 -4.02 10.01 13.65
N VAL A 234 -2.96 9.89 12.86
CA VAL A 234 -1.70 9.28 13.32
C VAL A 234 -1.05 10.06 14.44
N GLN A 235 -1.12 11.41 14.39
CA GLN A 235 -0.58 12.25 15.45
C GLN A 235 -1.45 12.22 16.72
N GLN A 236 -2.77 12.22 16.57
CA GLN A 236 -3.70 12.24 17.70
C GLN A 236 -3.88 10.88 18.38
N HIS A 237 -3.73 9.79 17.62
CA HIS A 237 -4.02 8.44 18.12
C HIS A 237 -2.88 7.46 17.77
N PRO A 238 -1.65 7.70 18.27
CA PRO A 238 -0.50 6.86 17.96
C PRO A 238 -0.65 5.44 18.50
N ASP A 239 -1.33 5.25 19.62
CA ASP A 239 -1.63 3.94 20.22
C ASP A 239 -2.56 3.11 19.33
N ILE A 240 -3.61 3.71 18.77
CA ILE A 240 -4.52 3.07 17.82
C ILE A 240 -3.78 2.77 16.51
N THR A 241 -2.96 3.70 16.03
CA THR A 241 -2.12 3.51 14.84
C THR A 241 -1.17 2.31 15.03
N GLN A 242 -0.60 2.15 16.23
CA GLN A 242 0.25 1.00 16.55
C GLN A 242 -0.53 -0.32 16.51
N LEU A 243 -1.77 -0.37 16.98
CA LEU A 243 -2.61 -1.57 16.86
C LEU A 243 -2.83 -1.96 15.40
N LEU A 244 -3.07 -0.99 14.51
CA LEU A 244 -3.23 -1.26 13.09
C LEU A 244 -1.92 -1.81 12.48
N ALA A 245 -0.79 -1.18 12.76
CA ALA A 245 0.51 -1.68 12.29
C ALA A 245 0.76 -3.11 12.76
N THR A 246 0.50 -3.40 14.03
CA THR A 246 0.64 -4.73 14.61
C THR A 246 -0.27 -5.76 13.91
N ALA A 247 -1.53 -5.40 13.64
CA ALA A 247 -2.47 -6.28 12.93
C ALA A 247 -1.99 -6.59 11.50
N TRP A 248 -1.49 -5.59 10.77
CA TRP A 248 -0.96 -5.76 9.41
C TRP A 248 0.27 -6.65 9.38
N ILE A 249 1.23 -6.41 10.28
CA ILE A 249 2.45 -7.24 10.37
C ILE A 249 2.12 -8.67 10.80
N LYS A 250 1.19 -8.86 11.75
CA LYS A 250 0.69 -10.19 12.16
C LYS A 250 0.07 -10.93 10.99
N ALA A 251 -0.75 -10.24 10.17
CA ALA A 251 -1.36 -10.83 8.99
C ALA A 251 -0.32 -11.17 7.92
N ALA A 252 0.63 -10.26 7.64
CA ALA A 252 1.72 -10.50 6.70
C ALA A 252 2.59 -11.69 7.14
N TRP A 253 2.92 -11.78 8.43
CA TRP A 253 3.63 -12.93 8.99
C TRP A 253 2.88 -14.23 8.82
N TRP A 254 1.57 -14.26 9.14
CA TRP A 254 0.76 -15.46 8.97
C TRP A 254 0.72 -15.91 7.50
N ILE A 255 0.49 -14.97 6.57
CA ILE A 255 0.44 -15.27 5.13
C ILE A 255 1.80 -15.77 4.62
N SER A 256 2.91 -15.24 5.13
CA SER A 256 4.26 -15.57 4.70
C SER A 256 4.70 -17.00 5.00
N GLN A 257 3.96 -17.71 5.86
CA GLN A 257 4.26 -19.09 6.21
C GLN A 257 3.73 -20.03 5.12
N GLU A 258 4.59 -20.90 4.59
CA GLU A 258 4.26 -21.78 3.47
C GLU A 258 3.05 -22.67 3.75
N GLN A 259 2.89 -23.14 5.00
CA GLN A 259 1.72 -23.94 5.39
C GLN A 259 0.38 -23.20 5.32
N ASN A 260 0.39 -21.87 5.28
CA ASN A 260 -0.82 -21.06 5.21
C ASN A 260 -1.16 -20.60 3.77
N LYS A 261 -0.33 -20.96 2.81
CA LYS A 261 -0.43 -20.51 1.42
C LYS A 261 -1.76 -20.89 0.77
N ASP A 262 -2.20 -22.14 0.97
CA ASP A 262 -3.48 -22.61 0.44
C ASP A 262 -4.67 -21.88 1.07
N ALA A 263 -4.64 -21.69 2.40
CA ALA A 263 -5.67 -20.92 3.10
C ALA A 263 -5.71 -19.46 2.65
N TYR A 264 -4.54 -18.86 2.35
CA TYR A 264 -4.47 -17.52 1.79
C TYR A 264 -5.08 -17.44 0.38
N TYR A 265 -4.85 -18.43 -0.49
CA TYR A 265 -5.49 -18.46 -1.81
C TYR A 265 -7.00 -18.55 -1.72
N GLN A 266 -7.51 -19.42 -0.83
CA GLN A 266 -8.94 -19.56 -0.56
C GLN A 266 -9.54 -18.25 -0.05
N LEU A 267 -8.88 -17.59 0.91
CA LEU A 267 -9.29 -16.28 1.41
C LEU A 267 -9.35 -15.24 0.28
N SER A 268 -8.25 -15.11 -0.47
CA SER A 268 -8.10 -14.07 -1.49
C SER A 268 -8.98 -14.30 -2.71
N SER A 269 -9.30 -15.56 -3.04
CA SER A 269 -10.20 -15.88 -4.16
C SER A 269 -11.63 -15.41 -3.94
N ARG A 270 -12.07 -15.28 -2.69
CA ARG A 270 -13.39 -14.69 -2.37
C ARG A 270 -13.50 -13.25 -2.83
N ALA A 271 -12.38 -12.53 -2.95
CA ALA A 271 -12.31 -11.16 -3.42
C ALA A 271 -12.25 -11.02 -4.97
N GLY A 272 -12.79 -11.99 -5.70
CA GLY A 272 -13.08 -11.86 -7.13
C GLY A 272 -12.02 -12.39 -8.10
N THR A 273 -10.81 -12.75 -7.63
CA THR A 273 -9.78 -13.40 -8.46
C THR A 273 -9.81 -14.90 -8.23
N ALA A 274 -10.03 -15.69 -9.28
CA ALA A 274 -10.08 -17.14 -9.14
C ALA A 274 -8.80 -17.71 -8.50
N GLU A 275 -8.93 -18.71 -7.64
CA GLU A 275 -7.79 -19.34 -6.95
C GLU A 275 -6.73 -19.87 -7.93
N SER A 276 -7.16 -20.44 -9.06
CA SER A 276 -6.26 -20.90 -10.13
C SER A 276 -5.41 -19.77 -10.70
N VAL A 277 -5.95 -18.57 -10.82
CA VAL A 277 -5.24 -17.36 -11.28
C VAL A 277 -4.21 -16.92 -10.24
N LEU A 278 -4.59 -16.89 -8.95
CA LEU A 278 -3.66 -16.56 -7.86
C LEU A 278 -2.48 -17.52 -7.80
N ARG A 279 -2.74 -18.83 -7.92
CA ARG A 279 -1.69 -19.86 -7.96
C ARG A 279 -0.78 -19.71 -9.18
N ARG A 280 -1.35 -19.40 -10.34
CA ARG A 280 -0.60 -19.16 -11.58
C ARG A 280 0.24 -17.90 -11.49
N ASP A 281 -0.25 -16.87 -10.83
CA ASP A 281 0.50 -15.62 -10.57
C ASP A 281 1.73 -15.88 -9.70
N ASP A 282 1.67 -16.82 -8.78
CA ASP A 282 2.80 -17.20 -7.92
C ASP A 282 3.73 -18.23 -8.55
N GLN A 283 3.27 -18.96 -9.55
CA GLN A 283 4.07 -20.00 -10.19
C GLN A 283 5.30 -19.40 -10.88
N ASN A 284 6.48 -19.95 -10.59
CA ASN A 284 7.77 -19.49 -11.12
C ASN A 284 8.09 -18.03 -10.77
N ASP A 285 7.54 -17.52 -9.67
CA ASP A 285 7.92 -16.21 -9.16
C ASP A 285 9.34 -16.29 -8.55
N PRO A 286 10.27 -15.40 -8.95
CA PRO A 286 11.64 -15.42 -8.43
C PRO A 286 11.73 -15.00 -6.96
N VAL A 287 10.72 -14.33 -6.42
CA VAL A 287 10.66 -13.94 -5.00
C VAL A 287 10.04 -15.08 -4.21
N ALA A 288 10.79 -15.61 -3.25
CA ALA A 288 10.29 -16.66 -2.37
C ALA A 288 9.01 -16.22 -1.65
N TRP A 289 8.06 -17.14 -1.47
CA TRP A 289 6.77 -16.85 -0.85
C TRP A 289 6.90 -16.06 0.45
N LYS A 290 7.78 -16.48 1.34
CA LYS A 290 8.06 -15.80 2.62
C LYS A 290 8.46 -14.34 2.42
N ASP A 291 9.34 -14.08 1.47
CA ASP A 291 9.96 -12.77 1.29
C ASP A 291 9.03 -11.78 0.55
N ARG A 292 8.01 -12.29 -0.14
CA ARG A 292 6.97 -11.43 -0.75
C ARG A 292 6.21 -10.59 0.26
N TRP A 293 6.09 -11.07 1.48
CA TRP A 293 5.31 -10.44 2.56
C TRP A 293 6.17 -9.65 3.54
N ALA A 294 7.48 -9.66 3.34
CA ALA A 294 8.40 -8.87 4.15
C ALA A 294 8.14 -7.38 3.96
N PRO A 295 7.88 -6.61 5.01
CA PRO A 295 7.86 -5.16 4.87
C PRO A 295 9.23 -4.67 4.39
N LYS A 296 9.26 -3.63 3.57
CA LYS A 296 10.53 -3.06 3.09
C LYS A 296 11.28 -2.41 4.25
N SER A 297 12.62 -2.51 4.24
CA SER A 297 13.48 -1.80 5.19
C SER A 297 13.38 -0.29 4.98
N ASP A 298 13.67 0.50 6.03
CA ASP A 298 13.63 1.97 5.98
C ASP A 298 14.52 2.52 4.86
N GLN A 299 15.70 1.95 4.67
CA GLN A 299 16.62 2.34 3.60
C GLN A 299 16.03 2.05 2.21
N GLN A 300 15.50 0.84 2.00
CA GLN A 300 14.87 0.45 0.74
C GLN A 300 13.64 1.31 0.44
N LEU A 301 12.81 1.56 1.47
CA LEU A 301 11.60 2.37 1.35
C LEU A 301 11.94 3.81 0.97
N LYS A 302 12.90 4.42 1.66
CA LYS A 302 13.37 5.79 1.36
C LYS A 302 13.89 5.90 -0.07
N ALA A 303 14.74 4.97 -0.49
CA ALA A 303 15.28 4.96 -1.85
C ALA A 303 14.17 4.80 -2.90
N HIS A 304 13.21 3.90 -2.67
CA HIS A 304 12.07 3.67 -3.55
C HIS A 304 11.21 4.94 -3.71
N TYR A 305 10.81 5.58 -2.62
CA TYR A 305 9.98 6.78 -2.66
C TYR A 305 10.71 8.00 -3.22
N GLN A 306 12.02 8.12 -3.02
CA GLN A 306 12.83 9.13 -3.69
C GLN A 306 12.85 8.93 -5.22
N ALA A 307 13.03 7.69 -5.67
CA ALA A 307 12.97 7.36 -7.10
C ALA A 307 11.58 7.62 -7.70
N LEU A 308 10.51 7.30 -6.97
CA LEU A 308 9.14 7.60 -7.38
C LEU A 308 8.88 9.11 -7.51
N THR A 309 9.36 9.90 -6.56
CA THR A 309 9.23 11.36 -6.62
C THR A 309 9.97 11.96 -7.81
N ALA A 310 11.21 11.52 -8.05
CA ALA A 310 12.00 11.94 -9.20
C ALA A 310 11.29 11.54 -10.52
N TYR A 311 10.76 10.33 -10.60
CA TYR A 311 9.96 9.86 -11.73
C TYR A 311 8.71 10.71 -11.95
N ALA A 312 7.94 10.96 -10.90
CA ALA A 312 6.71 11.74 -10.96
C ALA A 312 6.97 13.17 -11.47
N LEU A 313 8.06 13.80 -11.02
CA LEU A 313 8.46 15.13 -11.48
C LEU A 313 8.89 15.10 -12.95
N ALA A 314 9.75 14.16 -13.33
CA ALA A 314 10.25 14.04 -14.71
C ALA A 314 9.15 13.74 -15.73
N ASN A 315 8.08 13.07 -15.31
CA ASN A 315 6.93 12.70 -16.16
C ASN A 315 5.71 13.64 -16.00
N HIS A 316 5.89 14.81 -15.38
CA HIS A 316 4.87 15.83 -15.17
C HIS A 316 3.62 15.34 -14.43
N LEU A 317 3.76 14.32 -13.57
CA LEU A 317 2.70 13.83 -12.69
C LEU A 317 2.56 14.70 -11.43
N ILE A 318 3.62 15.40 -11.07
CA ILE A 318 3.65 16.46 -10.04
C ILE A 318 4.30 17.71 -10.64
N ARG A 319 3.99 18.89 -10.08
CA ARG A 319 4.48 20.18 -10.60
C ARG A 319 5.84 20.53 -10.06
N ASP A 320 6.03 20.33 -8.76
CA ASP A 320 7.20 20.74 -8.01
C ASP A 320 7.84 19.57 -7.31
N ASN A 321 9.10 19.71 -6.91
CA ASN A 321 9.77 18.70 -6.10
C ASN A 321 9.05 18.52 -4.78
N TYR A 322 8.79 17.27 -4.39
CA TYR A 322 8.08 16.89 -3.19
C TYR A 322 8.96 16.03 -2.28
N ASP A 323 9.24 16.49 -1.07
CA ASP A 323 9.93 15.65 -0.08
C ASP A 323 8.93 14.74 0.63
N ILE A 324 8.95 13.46 0.30
CA ILE A 324 8.11 12.43 0.89
C ILE A 324 8.64 11.92 2.25
N SER A 325 9.89 12.22 2.59
CA SER A 325 10.57 11.67 3.77
C SER A 325 9.79 11.89 5.08
N PRO A 326 9.16 13.05 5.33
CA PRO A 326 8.35 13.26 6.54
C PRO A 326 7.10 12.38 6.63
N SER A 327 6.68 11.79 5.49
CA SER A 327 5.53 10.88 5.43
C SER A 327 5.88 9.44 5.77
N LEU A 328 7.15 9.06 5.84
CA LEU A 328 7.58 7.68 6.10
C LEU A 328 7.61 7.40 7.61
N ALA A 329 6.49 6.98 8.19
CA ALA A 329 6.31 6.74 9.63
C ALA A 329 6.55 5.26 10.00
N THR A 330 7.69 4.70 9.59
CA THR A 330 8.04 3.28 9.75
C THR A 330 8.30 2.85 11.19
N GLY A 331 8.39 3.77 12.13
CA GLY A 331 8.50 3.47 13.56
C GLY A 331 7.40 2.54 14.07
N PHE A 332 6.17 2.67 13.56
CA PHE A 332 5.05 1.78 13.90
C PHE A 332 5.28 0.34 13.41
N THR A 333 5.82 0.17 12.22
CA THR A 333 6.23 -1.16 11.70
C THR A 333 7.34 -1.77 12.53
N ASN A 334 8.38 -0.99 12.85
CA ASN A 334 9.50 -1.45 13.66
C ASN A 334 9.04 -1.88 15.06
N GLN A 335 8.19 -1.12 15.71
CA GLN A 335 7.61 -1.49 16.99
C GLN A 335 6.75 -2.75 16.90
N ALA A 336 5.94 -2.90 15.84
CA ALA A 336 5.15 -4.12 15.63
C ALA A 336 6.03 -5.36 15.45
N LEU A 337 7.17 -5.25 14.76
CA LEU A 337 8.15 -6.34 14.62
C LEU A 337 8.76 -6.74 15.96
N ILE A 338 9.06 -5.76 16.84
CA ILE A 338 9.56 -6.02 18.20
C ILE A 338 8.50 -6.74 19.03
N ASP A 339 7.29 -6.20 19.09
CA ASP A 339 6.18 -6.70 19.92
C ASP A 339 5.81 -8.14 19.53
N LEU A 340 5.85 -8.46 18.24
CA LEU A 340 5.58 -9.78 17.69
C LEU A 340 6.80 -10.71 17.69
N LYS A 341 7.98 -10.25 18.12
CA LYS A 341 9.25 -11.00 18.07
C LYS A 341 9.65 -11.47 16.67
N LEU A 342 9.44 -10.60 15.68
CA LEU A 342 9.67 -10.88 14.26
C LEU A 342 10.87 -10.14 13.67
N THR A 343 11.69 -9.49 14.48
CA THR A 343 12.84 -8.68 14.04
C THR A 343 13.84 -9.44 13.17
N ASP A 344 14.00 -10.75 13.43
CA ASP A 344 14.89 -11.64 12.66
C ASP A 344 14.15 -12.59 11.72
N TYR A 345 12.83 -12.49 11.66
CA TYR A 345 12.00 -13.42 10.87
C TYR A 345 12.24 -13.25 9.37
N TRP A 346 12.29 -12.01 8.88
CA TRP A 346 12.62 -11.69 7.50
C TRP A 346 14.08 -11.24 7.38
N PRO A 347 14.94 -11.96 6.64
CA PRO A 347 16.36 -11.62 6.54
C PRO A 347 16.66 -10.20 6.07
N ALA A 348 15.81 -9.66 5.18
CA ALA A 348 15.95 -8.30 4.65
C ALA A 348 15.82 -7.18 5.72
N LEU A 349 15.28 -7.51 6.91
CA LEU A 349 15.10 -6.57 8.04
C LEU A 349 16.13 -6.76 9.16
N ARG A 350 17.04 -7.72 9.03
CA ARG A 350 18.05 -7.96 10.06
C ARG A 350 18.93 -6.73 10.25
N GLY A 351 19.08 -6.33 11.50
CA GLY A 351 19.89 -5.17 11.89
C GLY A 351 19.17 -3.81 11.78
N GLN A 352 17.97 -3.73 11.20
CA GLN A 352 17.23 -2.47 11.10
C GLN A 352 16.72 -1.98 12.46
N VAL A 353 16.21 -2.90 13.28
CA VAL A 353 15.57 -2.57 14.57
C VAL A 353 16.60 -2.40 15.70
N SER A 354 17.82 -2.92 15.53
CA SER A 354 18.90 -2.80 16.53
C SER A 354 19.58 -1.43 16.54
N ASN A 355 19.37 -0.58 15.54
CA ASN A 355 20.07 0.69 15.35
C ASN A 355 19.22 1.92 15.69
N ASN A 356 18.03 1.75 16.24
CA ASN A 356 17.22 2.87 16.71
C ASN A 356 17.22 2.90 18.24
N PRO A 357 17.88 3.93 18.88
CA PRO A 357 17.85 4.11 20.33
C PRO A 357 16.46 4.56 20.81
#